data_985e387a60ea20b3501f2eae2cb5ca6a
#
_entry.id   985e387a60ea20b3501f2eae2cb5ca6a
#
_cell.length_a   1.000
_cell.length_b   1.000
_cell.length_c   1.000
_cell.angle_alpha   90.00
_cell.angle_beta   90.00
_cell.angle_gamma   90.00
#
_symmetry.space_group_name_H-M   'P 1'
#
loop_
_entity.id
_entity.type
_entity.pdbx_description
1 polymer ?
#
loop_
_entity_poly.entity_id
_entity_poly.type
_entity_poly.pdbx_seq_one_letter_code
_entity_poly.pdbx_strand_id
1 'polypeptide(L)'
;MKVYLSILLISLASLKTAHAQSEAHAIQFELLKLENRQAISQSFGDVPNKLDVSYRVLDKEGKPAETELSFVDRPYRYSISNLSHRWASAPGQDSIAEIALIPKKGFQVTLRRLRVATFSGSHDLKIRLLEEGGKVLEDRTIKIAERSPFTLAPASTSTKGLRFQWETRNRNMGLAAISVLLTPIDQKPFEPIVNSLGLTFEKVPGSKSLVATTEVRVKDYAAFAKENPEIDNSWNTFIWEEWSKVFQTWRIPSKNPDRGNINKGPLVEDVYAKQTLDDPVVNVSWKDANAFCRWLSKKEGRTYRLLTDHQWSCAAGIASAEDSAISPGEKSGRVHHYVWGTHFPPKVNSENLREFHQFKDDYPHTSPVTATSANLFGLYGLAGNVQELCEDPLAEGSFFKVVRGGGWRTRELHATSSSRAGLPPFQRNISIGFRIALESEIAQ
;
A
#
# COMPACT_ATOMS: atom_id res chain seq x y z
N MET A 1 2.29 17.25 -74.54
CA MET A 1 1.61 16.14 -73.88
C MET A 1 2.54 15.69 -72.72
N LYS A 2 2.36 16.23 -71.54
CA LYS A 2 3.17 15.90 -70.32
C LYS A 2 2.36 14.95 -69.47
N VAL A 3 2.88 13.76 -69.32
CA VAL A 3 2.31 12.72 -68.47
C VAL A 3 2.84 13.01 -67.01
N TYR A 4 1.94 13.34 -66.10
CA TYR A 4 2.26 13.44 -64.68
C TYR A 4 2.14 12.06 -64.04
N LEU A 5 3.26 11.53 -63.61
CA LEU A 5 3.35 10.31 -62.80
C LEU A 5 3.12 10.70 -61.33
N SER A 6 1.92 10.45 -60.80
CA SER A 6 1.62 10.64 -59.39
C SER A 6 2.21 9.46 -58.61
N ILE A 7 3.29 9.70 -57.91
CA ILE A 7 3.84 8.76 -56.93
C ILE A 7 2.97 8.82 -55.68
N LEU A 8 2.18 7.79 -55.46
CA LEU A 8 1.41 7.57 -54.23
C LEU A 8 2.39 7.13 -53.14
N LEU A 9 2.85 8.06 -52.34
CA LEU A 9 3.58 7.78 -51.09
C LEU A 9 2.57 7.19 -50.08
N ILE A 10 2.49 5.87 -50.04
CA ILE A 10 1.87 5.17 -48.93
C ILE A 10 2.80 5.35 -47.74
N SER A 11 2.47 6.29 -46.87
CA SER A 11 3.06 6.36 -45.55
C SER A 11 2.66 5.07 -44.81
N LEU A 12 3.59 4.14 -44.69
CA LEU A 12 3.52 3.10 -43.69
C LEU A 12 3.58 3.79 -42.32
N ALA A 13 2.43 4.29 -41.87
CA ALA A 13 2.23 4.51 -40.45
C ALA A 13 2.41 3.13 -39.80
N SER A 14 3.57 2.92 -39.17
CA SER A 14 3.79 1.80 -38.28
C SER A 14 2.66 1.82 -37.27
N LEU A 15 1.68 0.96 -37.41
CA LEU A 15 0.83 0.56 -36.30
C LEU A 15 1.77 -0.02 -35.27
N LYS A 16 2.24 0.83 -34.37
CA LYS A 16 2.77 0.39 -33.07
C LYS A 16 1.58 -0.28 -32.40
N THR A 17 1.47 -1.59 -32.56
CA THR A 17 0.62 -2.42 -31.72
C THR A 17 1.00 -2.04 -30.29
N ALA A 18 0.06 -1.43 -29.57
CA ALA A 18 0.24 -1.18 -28.15
C ALA A 18 0.50 -2.55 -27.50
N HIS A 19 1.77 -2.87 -27.27
CA HIS A 19 2.14 -4.12 -26.61
C HIS A 19 1.54 -4.09 -25.23
N ALA A 20 0.70 -5.07 -24.92
CA ALA A 20 0.07 -5.18 -23.62
C ALA A 20 1.17 -5.23 -22.56
N GLN A 21 1.23 -4.20 -21.71
CA GLN A 21 2.22 -4.13 -20.63
C GLN A 21 1.86 -5.09 -19.49
N SER A 22 2.86 -5.41 -18.65
CA SER A 22 2.61 -6.12 -17.39
C SER A 22 1.53 -5.42 -16.58
N GLU A 23 0.58 -6.18 -16.01
CA GLU A 23 -0.54 -5.68 -15.22
C GLU A 23 -0.47 -6.24 -13.80
N ALA A 24 -0.53 -5.37 -12.80
CA ALA A 24 -0.60 -5.79 -11.40
C ALA A 24 -2.05 -6.12 -11.03
N HIS A 25 -2.25 -7.23 -10.32
CA HIS A 25 -3.55 -7.67 -9.81
C HIS A 25 -3.43 -8.09 -8.35
N ALA A 26 -4.53 -7.92 -7.60
CA ALA A 26 -4.61 -8.33 -6.20
C ALA A 26 -5.87 -9.17 -5.94
N ILE A 27 -5.71 -10.26 -5.24
CA ILE A 27 -6.80 -11.08 -4.69
C ILE A 27 -6.83 -10.82 -3.20
N GLN A 28 -7.90 -10.19 -2.70
CA GLN A 28 -7.99 -9.71 -1.33
C GLN A 28 -9.22 -10.30 -0.64
N PHE A 29 -9.02 -11.38 0.12
CA PHE A 29 -10.09 -12.04 0.87
C PHE A 29 -10.62 -11.15 1.99
N GLU A 30 -9.78 -10.30 2.54
CA GLU A 30 -10.14 -9.37 3.62
C GLU A 30 -11.16 -8.29 3.22
N LEU A 31 -11.34 -8.04 1.92
CA LEU A 31 -12.35 -7.12 1.39
C LEU A 31 -13.67 -7.82 1.01
N LEU A 32 -13.74 -9.15 1.07
CA LEU A 32 -14.96 -9.89 0.77
C LEU A 32 -16.02 -9.67 1.85
N LYS A 33 -17.25 -9.52 1.39
CA LYS A 33 -18.45 -9.46 2.25
C LYS A 33 -19.12 -10.84 2.29
N LEU A 34 -18.35 -11.87 2.66
CA LEU A 34 -18.86 -13.23 2.80
C LEU A 34 -19.21 -13.52 4.26
N GLU A 35 -20.13 -14.44 4.46
CA GLU A 35 -20.44 -14.95 5.79
C GLU A 35 -19.32 -15.88 6.30
N ASN A 36 -19.20 -15.97 7.62
CA ASN A 36 -18.21 -16.85 8.24
C ASN A 36 -18.46 -18.31 7.83
N ARG A 37 -17.43 -18.97 7.33
CA ARG A 37 -17.42 -20.34 6.77
C ARG A 37 -18.13 -20.49 5.41
N GLN A 38 -18.49 -19.40 4.74
CA GLN A 38 -18.93 -19.47 3.37
C GLN A 38 -17.79 -19.94 2.46
N ALA A 39 -18.07 -20.89 1.56
CA ALA A 39 -17.11 -21.37 0.58
C ALA A 39 -16.65 -20.23 -0.34
N ILE A 40 -15.37 -20.22 -0.70
CA ILE A 40 -14.83 -19.25 -1.64
C ILE A 40 -15.14 -19.74 -3.05
N SER A 41 -15.73 -18.86 -3.87
CA SER A 41 -15.97 -19.18 -5.28
C SER A 41 -14.69 -19.58 -5.99
N GLN A 42 -14.72 -20.64 -6.76
CA GLN A 42 -13.57 -21.14 -7.52
C GLN A 42 -13.04 -20.13 -8.56
N SER A 43 -13.89 -19.20 -9.00
CA SER A 43 -13.51 -18.11 -9.92
C SER A 43 -13.12 -16.81 -9.22
N PHE A 44 -13.10 -16.76 -7.88
CA PHE A 44 -12.69 -15.56 -7.19
C PHE A 44 -11.22 -15.23 -7.45
N GLY A 45 -10.96 -14.05 -7.98
CA GLY A 45 -9.61 -13.61 -8.37
C GLY A 45 -9.24 -13.90 -9.82
N ASP A 46 -10.12 -14.54 -10.59
CA ASP A 46 -9.92 -14.68 -12.03
C ASP A 46 -9.75 -13.31 -12.71
N VAL A 47 -8.83 -13.28 -13.67
CA VAL A 47 -8.68 -12.13 -14.57
C VAL A 47 -9.08 -12.59 -15.96
N PRO A 48 -10.18 -12.06 -16.53
CA PRO A 48 -10.69 -12.49 -17.83
C PRO A 48 -9.59 -12.53 -18.90
N ASN A 49 -9.48 -13.67 -19.58
CA ASN A 49 -8.50 -13.93 -20.65
C ASN A 49 -7.02 -13.89 -20.25
N LYS A 50 -6.68 -13.76 -18.95
CA LYS A 50 -5.29 -13.65 -18.48
C LYS A 50 -4.92 -14.65 -17.39
N LEU A 51 -5.81 -14.90 -16.41
CA LEU A 51 -5.54 -15.74 -15.26
C LEU A 51 -6.78 -16.49 -14.81
N ASP A 52 -6.65 -17.79 -14.56
CA ASP A 52 -7.59 -18.59 -13.79
C ASP A 52 -7.02 -18.79 -12.37
N VAL A 53 -7.89 -18.62 -11.38
CA VAL A 53 -7.58 -18.88 -9.98
C VAL A 53 -8.44 -20.04 -9.50
N SER A 54 -7.85 -20.99 -8.81
CA SER A 54 -8.61 -22.07 -8.20
C SER A 54 -8.13 -22.39 -6.79
N TYR A 55 -9.04 -22.93 -6.00
CA TYR A 55 -8.89 -23.18 -4.57
C TYR A 55 -9.11 -24.65 -4.27
N ARG A 56 -8.19 -25.26 -3.53
CA ARG A 56 -8.27 -26.69 -3.18
C ARG A 56 -7.88 -26.92 -1.74
N VAL A 57 -8.45 -27.95 -1.17
CA VAL A 57 -7.95 -28.57 0.05
C VAL A 57 -7.39 -29.93 -0.33
N LEU A 58 -6.18 -30.22 0.10
CA LEU A 58 -5.51 -31.49 -0.12
C LEU A 58 -5.36 -32.20 1.23
N ASP A 59 -5.36 -33.52 1.22
CA ASP A 59 -4.95 -34.30 2.37
C ASP A 59 -3.43 -34.25 2.59
N LYS A 60 -2.93 -34.90 3.60
CA LYS A 60 -1.49 -34.92 3.91
C LYS A 60 -0.65 -35.69 2.85
N GLU A 61 -1.27 -36.51 2.06
CA GLU A 61 -0.68 -37.20 0.92
C GLU A 61 -0.70 -36.36 -0.37
N GLY A 62 -1.33 -35.16 -0.33
CA GLY A 62 -1.42 -34.26 -1.46
C GLY A 62 -2.55 -34.54 -2.43
N LYS A 63 -3.50 -35.43 -2.08
CA LYS A 63 -4.68 -35.72 -2.90
C LYS A 63 -5.81 -34.76 -2.58
N PRO A 64 -6.66 -34.39 -3.56
CA PRO A 64 -7.82 -33.54 -3.32
C PRO A 64 -8.72 -34.14 -2.22
N ALA A 65 -9.05 -33.32 -1.24
CA ALA A 65 -10.02 -33.63 -0.20
C ALA A 65 -11.44 -33.24 -0.63
N GLU A 66 -12.47 -33.82 -0.02
CA GLU A 66 -13.87 -33.48 -0.29
C GLU A 66 -14.30 -32.11 0.30
N THR A 67 -13.38 -31.43 0.99
CA THR A 67 -13.66 -30.16 1.67
C THR A 67 -13.15 -28.98 0.84
N GLU A 68 -13.82 -27.84 0.96
CA GLU A 68 -13.49 -26.61 0.25
C GLU A 68 -12.81 -25.59 1.14
N LEU A 69 -12.02 -24.70 0.54
CA LEU A 69 -11.55 -23.51 1.23
C LEU A 69 -12.73 -22.59 1.54
N SER A 70 -12.79 -22.15 2.77
CA SER A 70 -13.86 -21.26 3.24
C SER A 70 -13.29 -19.95 3.76
N PHE A 71 -14.13 -18.93 3.67
CA PHE A 71 -13.88 -17.65 4.30
C PHE A 71 -14.02 -17.77 5.81
N VAL A 72 -13.08 -17.20 6.56
CA VAL A 72 -13.16 -17.17 8.02
C VAL A 72 -13.20 -15.72 8.49
N ASP A 73 -14.30 -15.35 9.09
CA ASP A 73 -14.50 -14.09 9.79
C ASP A 73 -14.71 -14.39 11.28
N ARG A 74 -13.72 -14.09 12.10
CA ARG A 74 -13.81 -14.31 13.54
C ARG A 74 -13.69 -12.99 14.31
N PRO A 75 -14.77 -12.58 15.02
CA PRO A 75 -14.66 -11.45 15.93
C PRO A 75 -13.75 -11.79 17.11
N TYR A 76 -12.89 -10.86 17.49
CA TYR A 76 -12.02 -10.98 18.65
C TYR A 76 -12.82 -10.91 19.96
N ARG A 77 -12.69 -11.93 20.81
CA ARG A 77 -13.35 -11.96 22.13
C ARG A 77 -12.75 -11.00 23.17
N TYR A 78 -11.57 -10.42 22.94
CA TYR A 78 -10.80 -9.69 23.95
C TYR A 78 -10.35 -8.29 23.57
N SER A 79 -10.90 -7.69 22.54
CA SER A 79 -10.65 -6.28 22.24
C SER A 79 -11.92 -5.46 22.41
N ILE A 80 -11.76 -4.24 22.89
CA ILE A 80 -12.83 -3.25 23.07
C ILE A 80 -13.46 -2.84 21.71
N SER A 81 -12.87 -3.23 20.62
CA SER A 81 -13.35 -3.06 19.23
C SER A 81 -13.66 -4.41 18.61
N ASN A 82 -14.78 -4.52 17.90
CA ASN A 82 -15.22 -5.70 17.13
C ASN A 82 -14.27 -5.96 15.95
N LEU A 83 -13.08 -6.50 16.22
CA LEU A 83 -12.07 -6.77 15.22
C LEU A 83 -12.31 -8.15 14.63
N SER A 84 -12.50 -8.21 13.32
CA SER A 84 -12.64 -9.45 12.57
C SER A 84 -11.41 -9.68 11.68
N HIS A 85 -10.85 -10.88 11.74
CA HIS A 85 -9.88 -11.34 10.74
C HIS A 85 -10.62 -12.07 9.62
N ARG A 86 -10.32 -11.71 8.39
CA ARG A 86 -10.91 -12.26 7.18
C ARG A 86 -9.86 -12.94 6.33
N TRP A 87 -9.95 -14.25 6.17
CA TRP A 87 -9.01 -15.04 5.36
C TRP A 87 -9.62 -16.33 4.82
N ALA A 88 -8.99 -16.87 3.78
CA ALA A 88 -9.26 -18.20 3.31
C ALA A 88 -8.57 -19.26 4.20
N SER A 89 -9.30 -20.26 4.63
CA SER A 89 -8.81 -21.34 5.49
C SER A 89 -9.39 -22.69 5.08
N ALA A 90 -8.58 -23.73 5.23
CA ALA A 90 -9.02 -25.12 5.09
C ALA A 90 -9.55 -25.66 6.42
N PRO A 91 -10.61 -26.49 6.40
CA PRO A 91 -11.09 -27.17 7.58
C PRO A 91 -10.19 -28.37 7.92
N GLY A 92 -9.95 -28.58 9.21
CA GLY A 92 -9.31 -29.78 9.73
C GLY A 92 -7.87 -29.63 10.20
N GLN A 93 -7.41 -30.66 10.90
CA GLN A 93 -5.99 -30.85 11.23
C GLN A 93 -5.37 -31.66 10.09
N ASP A 94 -4.11 -31.40 9.76
CA ASP A 94 -3.33 -32.14 8.75
C ASP A 94 -3.82 -32.04 7.29
N SER A 95 -4.54 -30.99 6.93
CA SER A 95 -4.84 -30.66 5.53
C SER A 95 -3.89 -29.59 4.98
N ILE A 96 -3.77 -29.56 3.67
CA ILE A 96 -2.99 -28.58 2.93
C ILE A 96 -3.98 -27.71 2.16
N ALA A 97 -3.95 -26.41 2.41
CA ALA A 97 -4.65 -25.44 1.58
C ALA A 97 -3.81 -25.12 0.34
N GLU A 98 -4.44 -25.06 -0.82
CA GLU A 98 -3.76 -24.75 -2.09
C GLU A 98 -4.54 -23.68 -2.86
N ILE A 99 -3.81 -22.72 -3.39
CA ILE A 99 -4.29 -21.79 -4.41
C ILE A 99 -3.44 -21.97 -5.66
N ALA A 100 -4.10 -22.20 -6.79
CA ALA A 100 -3.45 -22.26 -8.09
C ALA A 100 -3.73 -20.98 -8.88
N LEU A 101 -2.67 -20.45 -9.47
CA LEU A 101 -2.63 -19.25 -10.32
C LEU A 101 -2.19 -19.71 -11.72
N ILE A 102 -3.15 -19.95 -12.61
CA ILE A 102 -2.90 -20.53 -13.93
C ILE A 102 -3.04 -19.45 -14.99
N PRO A 103 -1.95 -18.96 -15.59
CA PRO A 103 -2.02 -17.97 -16.63
C PRO A 103 -2.65 -18.55 -17.90
N LYS A 104 -3.47 -17.75 -18.58
CA LYS A 104 -4.01 -18.09 -19.89
C LYS A 104 -2.93 -18.07 -20.95
N LYS A 105 -3.20 -18.71 -22.09
CA LYS A 105 -2.30 -18.71 -23.26
C LYS A 105 -1.87 -17.28 -23.59
N GLY A 106 -0.57 -17.08 -23.74
CA GLY A 106 0.02 -15.78 -24.06
C GLY A 106 0.42 -14.94 -22.86
N PHE A 107 0.19 -15.44 -21.63
CA PHE A 107 0.58 -14.76 -20.40
C PHE A 107 1.49 -15.62 -19.52
N GLN A 108 2.24 -14.94 -18.67
CA GLN A 108 2.96 -15.50 -17.54
C GLN A 108 2.49 -14.81 -16.25
N VAL A 109 2.50 -15.53 -15.14
CA VAL A 109 2.14 -15.01 -13.82
C VAL A 109 3.39 -14.92 -12.95
N THR A 110 3.58 -13.77 -12.30
CA THR A 110 4.58 -13.59 -11.24
C THR A 110 3.85 -13.43 -9.92
N LEU A 111 4.09 -14.34 -8.98
CA LEU A 111 3.61 -14.20 -7.61
C LEU A 111 4.54 -13.23 -6.87
N ARG A 112 4.05 -12.04 -6.57
CA ARG A 112 4.86 -10.97 -5.98
C ARG A 112 4.88 -11.03 -4.47
N ARG A 113 3.70 -11.00 -3.85
CA ARG A 113 3.55 -10.98 -2.40
C ARG A 113 2.30 -11.73 -1.97
N LEU A 114 2.38 -12.29 -0.77
CA LEU A 114 1.29 -12.97 -0.09
C LEU A 114 1.18 -12.39 1.32
N ARG A 115 -0.03 -12.08 1.76
CA ARG A 115 -0.29 -11.73 3.14
C ARG A 115 -0.96 -12.92 3.82
N VAL A 116 -0.27 -13.52 4.77
CA VAL A 116 -0.83 -14.57 5.64
C VAL A 116 -1.20 -13.97 6.99
N ALA A 117 -2.24 -14.49 7.60
CA ALA A 117 -2.73 -14.04 8.89
C ALA A 117 -2.83 -15.20 9.87
N THR A 118 -2.54 -14.94 11.16
CA THR A 118 -2.76 -15.89 12.24
C THR A 118 -3.81 -15.37 13.21
N PHE A 119 -4.60 -16.30 13.78
CA PHE A 119 -5.67 -15.96 14.71
C PHE A 119 -5.20 -15.91 16.16
N SER A 120 -4.36 -16.82 16.60
CA SER A 120 -3.84 -16.90 17.97
C SER A 120 -2.53 -17.66 18.04
N GLY A 121 -1.64 -17.22 18.92
CA GLY A 121 -0.35 -17.86 19.18
C GLY A 121 0.69 -17.65 18.07
N SER A 122 1.96 -17.91 18.42
CA SER A 122 3.04 -17.99 17.43
C SER A 122 3.06 -19.40 16.85
N HIS A 123 3.11 -19.52 15.52
CA HIS A 123 3.07 -20.79 14.83
C HIS A 123 4.17 -20.90 13.79
N ASP A 124 4.69 -22.12 13.63
CA ASP A 124 5.53 -22.47 12.50
C ASP A 124 4.61 -22.86 11.34
N LEU A 125 4.66 -22.08 10.27
CA LEU A 125 3.90 -22.31 9.05
C LEU A 125 4.81 -22.92 8.00
N LYS A 126 4.49 -24.13 7.59
CA LYS A 126 5.11 -24.71 6.40
C LYS A 126 4.39 -24.25 5.15
N ILE A 127 5.14 -23.66 4.24
CA ILE A 127 4.68 -23.19 2.95
C ILE A 127 5.46 -23.88 1.83
N ARG A 128 4.78 -24.07 0.71
CA ARG A 128 5.37 -24.52 -0.54
C ARG A 128 4.90 -23.66 -1.68
N LEU A 129 5.80 -23.34 -2.57
CA LEU A 129 5.50 -22.78 -3.87
C LEU A 129 5.96 -23.79 -4.95
N LEU A 130 5.02 -24.19 -5.79
CA LEU A 130 5.29 -25.14 -6.87
C LEU A 130 4.94 -24.48 -8.21
N GLU A 131 5.66 -24.87 -9.25
CA GLU A 131 5.20 -24.64 -10.61
C GLU A 131 4.15 -25.70 -10.97
N GLU A 132 3.23 -25.35 -11.87
CA GLU A 132 2.28 -26.31 -12.46
C GLU A 132 3.06 -27.49 -13.06
N GLY A 133 2.68 -28.73 -12.68
CA GLY A 133 3.44 -29.94 -12.99
C GLY A 133 4.31 -30.45 -11.82
N GLY A 134 4.28 -29.78 -10.65
CA GLY A 134 4.81 -30.28 -9.39
C GLY A 134 6.28 -29.95 -9.08
N LYS A 135 6.96 -29.16 -9.92
CA LYS A 135 8.31 -28.68 -9.61
C LYS A 135 8.27 -27.74 -8.40
N VAL A 136 8.98 -28.09 -7.35
CA VAL A 136 9.11 -27.27 -6.14
C VAL A 136 10.02 -26.06 -6.44
N LEU A 137 9.51 -24.86 -6.23
CA LEU A 137 10.25 -23.59 -6.34
C LEU A 137 10.72 -23.12 -4.96
N GLU A 138 9.87 -23.32 -3.94
CA GLU A 138 10.17 -22.94 -2.56
C GLU A 138 9.49 -23.95 -1.61
N ASP A 139 10.20 -24.41 -0.58
CA ASP A 139 9.68 -25.23 0.53
C ASP A 139 10.39 -24.78 1.80
N ARG A 140 9.66 -24.13 2.69
CA ARG A 140 10.21 -23.61 3.94
C ARG A 140 9.18 -23.51 5.05
N THR A 141 9.68 -23.49 6.27
CA THR A 141 8.91 -23.19 7.47
C THR A 141 9.20 -21.77 7.91
N ILE A 142 8.16 -20.98 8.12
CA ILE A 142 8.24 -19.60 8.63
C ILE A 142 7.57 -19.51 9.99
N LYS A 143 8.19 -18.76 10.90
CA LYS A 143 7.60 -18.46 12.20
C LYS A 143 6.74 -17.21 12.09
N ILE A 144 5.45 -17.37 12.32
CA ILE A 144 4.50 -16.26 12.32
C ILE A 144 4.16 -15.92 13.76
N ALA A 145 4.35 -14.65 14.11
CA ALA A 145 4.01 -14.16 15.44
C ALA A 145 2.49 -14.07 15.63
N GLU A 146 2.05 -14.17 16.86
CA GLU A 146 0.64 -14.04 17.23
C GLU A 146 0.04 -12.73 16.69
N ARG A 147 -1.17 -12.84 16.11
CA ARG A 147 -2.04 -11.72 15.71
C ARG A 147 -1.42 -10.72 14.72
N SER A 148 -0.46 -11.15 13.93
CA SER A 148 0.19 -10.27 12.96
C SER A 148 0.01 -10.80 11.55
N PRO A 149 -0.51 -9.99 10.62
CA PRO A 149 -0.35 -10.30 9.21
C PRO A 149 1.14 -10.27 8.87
N PHE A 150 1.58 -11.23 8.09
CA PHE A 150 2.94 -11.36 7.63
C PHE A 150 2.96 -11.37 6.11
N THR A 151 3.82 -10.57 5.50
CA THR A 151 3.93 -10.51 4.04
C THR A 151 5.13 -11.33 3.58
N LEU A 152 4.88 -12.28 2.68
CA LEU A 152 5.89 -13.03 1.96
C LEU A 152 6.09 -12.44 0.58
N ALA A 153 7.31 -12.45 0.07
CA ALA A 153 7.66 -11.94 -1.25
C ALA A 153 8.47 -12.98 -2.05
N PRO A 154 7.84 -14.06 -2.55
CA PRO A 154 8.54 -15.13 -3.26
C PRO A 154 9.07 -14.69 -4.62
N ALA A 155 8.48 -13.68 -5.28
CA ALA A 155 8.89 -13.13 -6.58
C ALA A 155 9.10 -14.17 -7.68
N SER A 156 8.34 -15.26 -7.66
CA SER A 156 8.46 -16.37 -8.63
C SER A 156 7.57 -16.17 -9.84
N THR A 157 8.08 -16.48 -11.03
CA THR A 157 7.38 -16.33 -12.31
C THR A 157 7.22 -17.68 -13.01
N SER A 158 6.06 -17.93 -13.62
CA SER A 158 5.81 -19.11 -14.44
C SER A 158 4.86 -18.83 -15.61
N THR A 159 5.12 -19.46 -16.73
CA THR A 159 4.23 -19.53 -17.90
C THR A 159 3.23 -20.68 -17.80
N LYS A 160 3.48 -21.65 -16.94
CA LYS A 160 2.64 -22.83 -16.75
C LYS A 160 1.61 -22.61 -15.65
N GLY A 161 1.99 -21.84 -14.63
CA GLY A 161 1.21 -21.56 -13.44
C GLY A 161 1.99 -21.82 -12.16
N LEU A 162 1.49 -21.24 -11.08
CA LEU A 162 2.06 -21.34 -9.74
C LEU A 162 1.01 -21.90 -8.78
N ARG A 163 1.42 -22.78 -7.88
CA ARG A 163 0.62 -23.33 -6.79
C ARG A 163 1.23 -22.94 -5.47
N PHE A 164 0.51 -22.17 -4.69
CA PHE A 164 0.92 -21.85 -3.33
C PHE A 164 0.15 -22.72 -2.35
N GLN A 165 0.90 -23.44 -1.52
CA GLN A 165 0.38 -24.37 -0.53
C GLN A 165 0.81 -23.96 0.87
N TRP A 166 -0.08 -24.15 1.86
CA TRP A 166 0.24 -24.01 3.28
C TRP A 166 -0.42 -25.11 4.10
N GLU A 167 0.28 -25.59 5.12
CA GLU A 167 -0.24 -26.58 6.05
C GLU A 167 -1.17 -25.93 7.08
N THR A 168 -2.27 -26.60 7.38
CA THR A 168 -3.32 -26.07 8.27
C THR A 168 -3.33 -26.71 9.66
N ARG A 169 -2.21 -27.31 10.10
CA ARG A 169 -2.10 -28.02 11.39
C ARG A 169 -2.69 -27.31 12.59
N ASN A 170 -2.71 -26.01 12.54
CA ASN A 170 -3.42 -25.18 13.51
C ASN A 170 -4.49 -24.39 12.78
N ARG A 171 -5.77 -24.61 13.09
CA ARG A 171 -6.96 -23.96 12.52
C ARG A 171 -6.95 -22.41 12.56
N ASN A 172 -5.79 -21.83 12.84
CA ASN A 172 -5.62 -20.42 13.18
C ASN A 172 -4.88 -19.63 12.10
N MET A 173 -4.64 -20.23 10.93
CA MET A 173 -3.89 -19.58 9.87
C MET A 173 -4.67 -19.56 8.57
N GLY A 174 -4.52 -18.49 7.83
CA GLY A 174 -5.13 -18.34 6.53
C GLY A 174 -4.42 -17.29 5.69
N LEU A 175 -4.82 -17.24 4.44
CA LEU A 175 -4.34 -16.28 3.44
C LEU A 175 -5.30 -15.10 3.37
N ALA A 176 -4.80 -13.90 3.64
CA ALA A 176 -5.58 -12.66 3.63
C ALA A 176 -5.60 -12.00 2.24
N ALA A 177 -4.45 -12.00 1.55
CA ALA A 177 -4.35 -11.40 0.22
C ALA A 177 -3.17 -11.94 -0.58
N ILE A 178 -3.27 -11.83 -1.91
CA ILE A 178 -2.22 -12.17 -2.88
C ILE A 178 -2.02 -11.00 -3.84
N SER A 179 -0.78 -10.68 -4.17
CA SER A 179 -0.41 -9.75 -5.22
C SER A 179 0.32 -10.49 -6.33
N VAL A 180 -0.17 -10.37 -7.55
CA VAL A 180 0.41 -10.99 -8.75
C VAL A 180 0.67 -9.93 -9.83
N LEU A 181 1.59 -10.26 -10.73
CA LEU A 181 1.84 -9.53 -11.97
C LEU A 181 1.54 -10.47 -13.15
N LEU A 182 0.71 -10.01 -14.06
CA LEU A 182 0.41 -10.69 -15.32
C LEU A 182 1.17 -10.01 -16.46
N THR A 183 2.02 -10.75 -17.11
CA THR A 183 2.89 -10.23 -18.16
C THR A 183 2.68 -11.04 -19.44
N PRO A 184 2.55 -10.43 -20.63
CA PRO A 184 2.61 -11.15 -21.90
C PRO A 184 3.90 -11.98 -21.98
N ILE A 185 3.81 -13.18 -22.55
CA ILE A 185 4.91 -14.16 -22.56
C ILE A 185 6.13 -13.70 -23.39
N ASP A 186 5.90 -12.81 -24.34
CA ASP A 186 6.92 -12.18 -25.19
C ASP A 186 7.61 -10.96 -24.52
N GLN A 187 7.22 -10.63 -23.29
CA GLN A 187 7.77 -9.53 -22.52
C GLN A 187 8.44 -10.02 -21.25
N LYS A 188 9.37 -9.21 -20.74
CA LYS A 188 9.93 -9.41 -19.42
C LYS A 188 8.92 -8.92 -18.37
N PRO A 189 8.81 -9.61 -17.22
CA PRO A 189 8.08 -9.08 -16.08
C PRO A 189 8.55 -7.67 -15.72
N PHE A 190 7.60 -6.85 -15.28
CA PHE A 190 7.93 -5.49 -14.84
C PHE A 190 8.90 -5.53 -13.66
N GLU A 191 9.98 -4.80 -13.79
CA GLU A 191 10.91 -4.51 -12.71
C GLU A 191 10.69 -3.09 -12.18
N PRO A 192 10.80 -2.86 -10.86
CA PRO A 192 10.68 -1.53 -10.30
C PRO A 192 11.66 -0.54 -10.91
N ILE A 193 11.19 0.67 -11.20
CA ILE A 193 12.02 1.74 -11.75
C ILE A 193 12.63 2.54 -10.59
N VAL A 194 13.94 2.79 -10.66
CA VAL A 194 14.63 3.68 -9.73
C VAL A 194 15.00 4.97 -10.47
N ASN A 195 14.65 6.12 -9.90
CA ASN A 195 14.98 7.42 -10.49
C ASN A 195 16.35 7.96 -10.01
N SER A 196 16.73 9.15 -10.49
CA SER A 196 18.03 9.77 -10.16
C SER A 196 18.18 10.13 -8.67
N LEU A 197 17.10 10.24 -7.92
CA LEU A 197 17.11 10.48 -6.47
C LEU A 197 17.15 9.16 -5.66
N GLY A 198 17.08 7.99 -6.32
CA GLY A 198 16.98 6.69 -5.68
C GLY A 198 15.59 6.38 -5.12
N LEU A 199 14.55 7.07 -5.59
CA LEU A 199 13.16 6.70 -5.32
C LEU A 199 12.77 5.54 -6.24
N THR A 200 12.20 4.49 -5.66
CA THR A 200 11.76 3.30 -6.37
C THR A 200 10.26 3.41 -6.68
N PHE A 201 9.87 3.03 -7.89
CA PHE A 201 8.49 3.11 -8.37
C PHE A 201 7.97 1.72 -8.72
N GLU A 202 6.80 1.40 -8.20
CA GLU A 202 6.13 0.11 -8.33
C GLU A 202 4.82 0.19 -9.12
N LYS A 203 4.47 -0.92 -9.79
CA LYS A 203 3.13 -1.15 -10.33
C LYS A 203 2.17 -1.55 -9.22
N VAL A 204 1.06 -0.82 -9.15
CA VAL A 204 0.00 -1.04 -8.17
C VAL A 204 -1.30 -1.41 -8.91
N PRO A 205 -2.06 -2.40 -8.45
CA PRO A 205 -3.34 -2.77 -9.06
C PRO A 205 -4.29 -1.57 -9.18
N GLY A 206 -4.90 -1.39 -10.36
CA GLY A 206 -5.84 -0.30 -10.63
C GLY A 206 -5.22 1.06 -10.92
N SER A 207 -3.91 1.26 -10.69
CA SER A 207 -3.21 2.49 -11.05
C SER A 207 -2.61 2.40 -12.46
N LYS A 208 -2.85 3.42 -13.27
CA LYS A 208 -2.21 3.56 -14.60
C LYS A 208 -0.77 4.05 -14.49
N SER A 209 -0.43 4.77 -13.42
CA SER A 209 0.90 5.29 -13.15
C SER A 209 1.64 4.41 -12.16
N LEU A 210 2.95 4.45 -12.19
CA LEU A 210 3.77 3.83 -11.15
C LEU A 210 3.74 4.69 -9.88
N VAL A 211 3.80 4.06 -8.73
CA VAL A 211 3.73 4.73 -7.42
C VAL A 211 5.08 4.60 -6.72
N ALA A 212 5.61 5.70 -6.20
CA ALA A 212 6.81 5.67 -5.38
C ALA A 212 6.60 4.76 -4.16
N THR A 213 7.57 3.90 -3.87
CA THR A 213 7.46 2.94 -2.75
C THR A 213 7.50 3.61 -1.39
N THR A 214 8.04 4.83 -1.32
CA THR A 214 8.16 5.63 -0.09
C THR A 214 7.65 7.04 -0.33
N GLU A 215 7.45 7.78 0.75
CA GLU A 215 7.32 9.23 0.72
C GLU A 215 8.60 9.89 0.16
N VAL A 216 8.51 11.13 -0.29
CA VAL A 216 9.68 11.96 -0.64
C VAL A 216 10.45 12.29 0.63
N ARG A 217 11.76 12.03 0.63
CA ARG A 217 12.62 12.17 1.82
C ARG A 217 13.17 13.60 1.95
N VAL A 218 13.62 13.93 3.15
CA VAL A 218 14.34 15.19 3.42
C VAL A 218 15.50 15.39 2.43
N LYS A 219 16.33 14.36 2.17
CA LYS A 219 17.46 14.46 1.21
C LYS A 219 17.01 14.71 -0.23
N ASP A 220 15.88 14.14 -0.65
CA ASP A 220 15.33 14.33 -2.00
C ASP A 220 14.85 15.77 -2.19
N TYR A 221 14.14 16.29 -1.18
CA TYR A 221 13.66 17.66 -1.19
C TYR A 221 14.80 18.68 -1.05
N ALA A 222 15.83 18.37 -0.27
CA ALA A 222 17.03 19.20 -0.14
C ALA A 222 17.76 19.36 -1.49
N ALA A 223 17.80 18.31 -2.32
CA ALA A 223 18.37 18.40 -3.67
C ALA A 223 17.57 19.37 -4.55
N PHE A 224 16.22 19.35 -4.46
CA PHE A 224 15.36 20.29 -5.14
C PHE A 224 15.56 21.72 -4.63
N ALA A 225 15.54 21.94 -3.32
CA ALA A 225 15.69 23.27 -2.72
C ALA A 225 17.04 23.89 -3.04
N LYS A 226 18.11 23.11 -3.14
CA LYS A 226 19.43 23.59 -3.54
C LYS A 226 19.45 24.18 -4.96
N GLU A 227 18.66 23.61 -5.88
CA GLU A 227 18.58 24.09 -7.27
C GLU A 227 17.49 25.18 -7.43
N ASN A 228 16.67 25.44 -6.40
CA ASN A 228 15.56 26.41 -6.40
C ASN A 228 15.60 27.23 -5.11
N PRO A 229 16.54 28.16 -4.97
CA PRO A 229 16.78 28.89 -3.72
C PRO A 229 15.62 29.83 -3.31
N GLU A 230 14.67 30.10 -4.19
CA GLU A 230 13.44 30.86 -3.92
C GLU A 230 12.38 30.07 -3.15
N ILE A 231 12.54 28.77 -3.00
CA ILE A 231 11.61 27.93 -2.27
C ILE A 231 11.65 28.26 -0.78
N ASP A 232 10.45 28.32 -0.18
CA ASP A 232 10.29 28.51 1.25
C ASP A 232 11.06 27.46 2.06
N ASN A 233 11.87 27.92 3.02
CA ASN A 233 12.75 27.06 3.83
C ASN A 233 12.07 26.43 5.05
N SER A 234 10.77 26.54 5.21
CA SER A 234 10.02 25.96 6.35
C SER A 234 10.22 24.45 6.51
N TRP A 235 10.49 23.74 5.42
CA TRP A 235 10.80 22.32 5.43
C TRP A 235 12.11 21.98 6.16
N ASN A 236 13.05 22.93 6.23
CA ASN A 236 14.38 22.78 6.85
C ASN A 236 14.44 23.36 8.28
N THR A 237 13.47 24.20 8.63
CA THR A 237 13.38 24.83 9.96
C THR A 237 12.72 23.92 10.99
N PHE A 238 12.69 22.63 10.72
CA PHE A 238 12.20 21.65 11.64
C PHE A 238 13.20 21.40 12.78
N ILE A 239 13.61 22.51 13.43
CA ILE A 239 14.27 22.52 14.71
C ILE A 239 13.15 22.75 15.73
N TRP A 240 12.68 21.69 16.36
CA TRP A 240 11.65 21.70 17.38
C TRP A 240 11.89 22.71 18.51
N GLU A 241 13.11 23.15 18.70
CA GLU A 241 13.49 24.14 19.71
C GLU A 241 12.69 25.45 19.63
N GLU A 242 12.36 25.94 18.43
CA GLU A 242 11.56 27.15 18.31
C GLU A 242 10.06 26.90 18.53
N TRP A 243 9.54 25.78 18.09
CA TRP A 243 8.12 25.44 18.28
C TRP A 243 7.80 25.10 19.73
N SER A 244 8.73 24.52 20.49
CA SER A 244 8.53 24.29 21.91
C SER A 244 8.33 25.59 22.69
N LYS A 245 9.05 26.64 22.33
CA LYS A 245 8.89 27.98 22.91
C LYS A 245 7.50 28.55 22.61
N VAL A 246 7.00 28.39 21.38
CA VAL A 246 5.67 28.83 20.97
C VAL A 246 4.56 28.06 21.69
N PHE A 247 4.66 26.72 21.79
CA PHE A 247 3.66 25.90 22.52
C PHE A 247 3.69 26.09 24.03
N GLN A 248 4.83 26.43 24.63
CA GLN A 248 4.90 26.78 26.06
C GLN A 248 4.15 28.08 26.36
N THR A 249 4.08 29.02 25.41
CA THR A 249 3.33 30.28 25.56
C THR A 249 1.82 30.13 25.32
N TRP A 250 1.36 29.04 24.67
CA TRP A 250 -0.05 28.78 24.37
C TRP A 250 -0.73 27.84 25.36
N ARG A 251 -0.25 27.78 26.61
CA ARG A 251 -0.99 27.13 27.69
C ARG A 251 -2.24 27.95 27.98
N ILE A 252 -3.37 27.57 27.37
CA ILE A 252 -4.68 28.01 27.83
C ILE A 252 -4.94 27.29 29.14
N PRO A 253 -5.03 27.98 30.28
CA PRO A 253 -5.38 27.34 31.54
C PRO A 253 -6.77 26.70 31.37
N SER A 254 -6.88 25.39 31.47
CA SER A 254 -8.17 24.73 31.51
C SER A 254 -8.91 25.20 32.79
N LYS A 255 -10.02 25.92 32.60
CA LYS A 255 -10.90 26.33 33.70
C LYS A 255 -11.76 25.17 34.22
N ASN A 256 -11.55 23.93 33.77
CA ASN A 256 -12.32 22.78 34.19
C ASN A 256 -11.47 21.89 35.10
N PRO A 257 -11.68 21.93 36.45
CA PRO A 257 -10.92 21.12 37.42
C PRO A 257 -11.18 19.62 37.29
N ASP A 258 -12.26 19.16 36.63
CA ASP A 258 -12.67 17.75 36.51
C ASP A 258 -12.05 17.02 35.35
N ARG A 259 -11.39 17.70 34.42
CA ARG A 259 -10.52 17.05 33.47
C ARG A 259 -9.17 16.82 34.11
N GLY A 260 -9.00 15.60 34.66
CA GLY A 260 -7.76 15.16 35.27
C GLY A 260 -6.56 15.64 34.44
N ASN A 261 -5.55 16.10 35.17
CA ASN A 261 -4.38 16.81 34.68
C ASN A 261 -3.68 16.04 33.54
N ILE A 262 -4.15 16.24 32.31
CA ILE A 262 -3.57 15.67 31.07
C ILE A 262 -2.14 16.23 30.82
N ASN A 263 -1.67 17.14 31.65
CA ASN A 263 -0.36 17.79 31.59
C ASN A 263 0.74 17.10 32.42
N LYS A 264 0.51 15.88 32.94
CA LYS A 264 1.55 15.06 33.54
C LYS A 264 2.03 13.95 32.56
N GLY A 265 2.14 14.27 31.30
CA GLY A 265 3.05 13.55 30.41
C GLY A 265 4.51 13.91 30.76
N PRO A 266 5.48 13.03 30.48
CA PRO A 266 6.89 13.34 30.69
C PRO A 266 7.21 14.70 30.07
N LEU A 267 7.99 15.48 30.78
CA LEU A 267 8.39 16.81 30.36
C LEU A 267 8.98 16.74 28.94
N VAL A 268 8.68 17.76 28.19
CA VAL A 268 8.95 18.01 26.77
C VAL A 268 10.39 17.74 26.30
N GLU A 269 11.31 17.40 27.18
CA GLU A 269 12.74 17.18 26.88
C GLU A 269 13.02 15.92 26.04
N ASP A 270 12.15 14.89 26.09
CA ASP A 270 12.33 13.64 25.33
C ASP A 270 11.70 13.66 23.92
N VAL A 271 11.16 14.80 23.49
CA VAL A 271 10.31 14.92 22.28
C VAL A 271 11.09 15.40 21.06
N TYR A 272 12.39 15.66 21.18
CA TYR A 272 13.17 16.37 20.15
C TYR A 272 14.12 15.46 19.33
N ALA A 273 13.55 14.44 18.69
CA ALA A 273 14.30 13.73 17.67
C ALA A 273 14.41 14.60 16.40
N LYS A 274 15.63 14.96 16.03
CA LYS A 274 15.95 15.62 14.76
C LYS A 274 15.60 14.67 13.62
N GLN A 275 14.87 15.15 12.59
CA GLN A 275 14.66 14.38 11.38
C GLN A 275 16.00 13.97 10.75
N THR A 276 16.07 12.74 10.27
CA THR A 276 17.19 12.25 9.47
C THR A 276 16.99 12.59 8.00
N LEU A 277 18.03 12.44 7.19
CA LEU A 277 17.94 12.62 5.74
C LEU A 277 17.02 11.60 5.06
N ASP A 278 16.77 10.47 5.69
CA ASP A 278 15.89 9.40 5.20
C ASP A 278 14.45 9.47 5.74
N ASP A 279 14.15 10.44 6.60
CA ASP A 279 12.79 10.73 7.03
C ASP A 279 11.99 11.39 5.89
N PRO A 280 10.65 11.29 5.88
CA PRO A 280 9.83 12.03 4.92
C PRO A 280 9.97 13.53 5.13
N VAL A 281 10.03 14.30 4.05
CA VAL A 281 9.94 15.76 4.15
C VAL A 281 8.57 16.15 4.67
N VAL A 282 8.54 17.08 5.62
CA VAL A 282 7.32 17.65 6.19
C VAL A 282 7.35 19.18 6.14
N ASN A 283 6.27 19.81 6.59
CA ASN A 283 6.13 21.25 6.60
C ASN A 283 6.25 21.88 5.20
N VAL A 284 5.79 21.15 4.20
CA VAL A 284 5.67 21.55 2.80
C VAL A 284 4.20 21.76 2.43
N SER A 285 3.91 22.72 1.57
CA SER A 285 2.58 22.95 1.04
C SER A 285 2.33 22.10 -0.22
N TRP A 286 1.07 21.99 -0.63
CA TRP A 286 0.70 21.38 -1.91
C TRP A 286 1.39 22.06 -3.10
N LYS A 287 1.56 23.38 -3.04
CA LYS A 287 2.27 24.14 -4.08
C LYS A 287 3.75 23.76 -4.14
N ASP A 288 4.39 23.57 -3.00
CA ASP A 288 5.80 23.18 -2.90
C ASP A 288 6.00 21.74 -3.42
N ALA A 289 5.10 20.82 -3.05
CA ALA A 289 5.13 19.43 -3.55
C ALA A 289 4.98 19.36 -5.08
N ASN A 290 4.09 20.19 -5.65
CA ASN A 290 3.96 20.28 -7.11
C ASN A 290 5.17 20.97 -7.77
N ALA A 291 5.81 21.93 -7.11
CA ALA A 291 7.06 22.51 -7.61
C ALA A 291 8.18 21.47 -7.67
N PHE A 292 8.31 20.64 -6.63
CA PHE A 292 9.21 19.49 -6.63
C PHE A 292 8.93 18.53 -7.80
N CYS A 293 7.67 18.15 -8.02
CA CYS A 293 7.29 17.28 -9.12
C CYS A 293 7.67 17.87 -10.49
N ARG A 294 7.39 19.16 -10.71
CA ARG A 294 7.77 19.84 -11.96
C ARG A 294 9.29 19.92 -12.18
N TRP A 295 10.05 20.22 -11.12
CA TRP A 295 11.51 20.23 -11.15
C TRP A 295 12.05 18.84 -11.53
N LEU A 296 11.58 17.79 -10.87
CA LEU A 296 12.04 16.42 -11.13
C LEU A 296 11.65 15.98 -12.55
N SER A 297 10.46 16.34 -13.00
CA SER A 297 10.01 16.06 -14.36
C SER A 297 10.92 16.70 -15.41
N LYS A 298 11.27 17.96 -15.21
CA LYS A 298 12.20 18.67 -16.10
C LYS A 298 13.58 18.06 -16.08
N LYS A 299 14.07 17.67 -14.89
CA LYS A 299 15.40 17.09 -14.68
C LYS A 299 15.57 15.74 -15.39
N GLU A 300 14.53 14.91 -15.39
CA GLU A 300 14.63 13.54 -15.91
C GLU A 300 13.92 13.32 -17.26
N GLY A 301 13.21 14.32 -17.77
CA GLY A 301 12.45 14.18 -19.03
C GLY A 301 11.26 13.20 -18.90
N ARG A 302 10.76 12.98 -17.70
CA ARG A 302 9.64 12.10 -17.36
C ARG A 302 8.56 12.89 -16.64
N THR A 303 7.33 12.39 -16.59
CA THR A 303 6.25 13.09 -15.89
C THR A 303 6.08 12.56 -14.49
N TYR A 304 6.41 13.38 -13.50
CA TYR A 304 6.16 13.15 -12.08
C TYR A 304 5.05 14.08 -11.59
N ARG A 305 4.18 13.57 -10.73
CA ARG A 305 3.13 14.35 -10.07
C ARG A 305 2.74 13.76 -8.72
N LEU A 306 1.93 14.47 -7.96
CA LEU A 306 1.29 13.88 -6.79
C LEU A 306 0.37 12.72 -7.20
N LEU A 307 0.12 11.78 -6.29
CA LEU A 307 -0.89 10.77 -6.51
C LEU A 307 -2.27 11.43 -6.57
N THR A 308 -3.15 10.93 -7.43
CA THR A 308 -4.57 11.21 -7.29
C THR A 308 -5.14 10.49 -6.07
N ASP A 309 -6.30 10.93 -5.56
CA ASP A 309 -7.04 10.24 -4.50
C ASP A 309 -7.27 8.76 -4.84
N HIS A 310 -7.69 8.50 -6.09
CA HIS A 310 -7.89 7.14 -6.57
C HIS A 310 -6.60 6.31 -6.58
N GLN A 311 -5.48 6.88 -7.06
CA GLN A 311 -4.19 6.18 -7.06
C GLN A 311 -3.70 5.87 -5.65
N TRP A 312 -3.95 6.78 -4.71
CA TRP A 312 -3.65 6.52 -3.31
C TRP A 312 -4.52 5.37 -2.76
N SER A 313 -5.81 5.31 -3.12
CA SER A 313 -6.68 4.17 -2.77
C SER A 313 -6.22 2.86 -3.40
N CYS A 314 -5.71 2.90 -4.64
CA CYS A 314 -5.03 1.75 -5.27
C CYS A 314 -3.80 1.32 -4.45
N ALA A 315 -2.96 2.27 -4.05
CA ALA A 315 -1.77 2.04 -3.24
C ALA A 315 -2.11 1.43 -1.88
N ALA A 316 -3.18 1.87 -1.25
CA ALA A 316 -3.70 1.31 0.01
C ALA A 316 -4.46 -0.02 -0.14
N GLY A 317 -4.78 -0.42 -1.39
CA GLY A 317 -5.48 -1.68 -1.69
C GLY A 317 -6.99 -1.64 -1.49
N ILE A 318 -7.62 -0.46 -1.42
CA ILE A 318 -9.06 -0.32 -1.17
C ILE A 318 -9.87 0.19 -2.37
N ALA A 319 -9.22 0.53 -3.48
CA ALA A 319 -9.90 1.16 -4.62
C ALA A 319 -11.11 0.37 -5.16
N SER A 320 -11.03 -0.97 -5.14
CA SER A 320 -12.13 -1.85 -5.58
C SER A 320 -13.34 -1.85 -4.63
N ALA A 321 -13.15 -1.42 -3.38
CA ALA A 321 -14.21 -1.33 -2.37
C ALA A 321 -14.82 0.08 -2.27
N GLU A 322 -14.30 1.05 -3.01
CA GLU A 322 -14.77 2.43 -3.03
C GLU A 322 -15.72 2.70 -4.20
N ASP A 323 -16.75 3.51 -3.94
CA ASP A 323 -17.60 4.03 -5.00
C ASP A 323 -16.87 5.12 -5.80
N SER A 324 -16.63 4.88 -7.08
CA SER A 324 -15.92 5.83 -7.96
C SER A 324 -16.78 7.04 -8.35
N ALA A 325 -18.10 6.98 -8.15
CA ALA A 325 -19.04 8.03 -8.58
C ALA A 325 -19.12 9.22 -7.61
N ILE A 326 -18.62 9.07 -6.38
CA ILE A 326 -18.69 10.11 -5.34
C ILE A 326 -17.34 10.81 -5.15
N SER A 327 -17.39 12.03 -4.61
CA SER A 327 -16.20 12.85 -4.36
C SER A 327 -15.26 12.22 -3.32
N PRO A 328 -13.96 12.59 -3.30
CA PRO A 328 -13.03 12.13 -2.28
C PRO A 328 -13.53 12.36 -0.84
N GLY A 329 -14.09 13.53 -0.56
CA GLY A 329 -14.62 13.84 0.77
C GLY A 329 -15.76 12.91 1.20
N GLU A 330 -16.66 12.56 0.29
CA GLU A 330 -17.78 11.64 0.56
C GLU A 330 -17.33 10.19 0.77
N LYS A 331 -16.18 9.77 0.21
CA LYS A 331 -15.59 8.43 0.43
C LYS A 331 -15.03 8.28 1.84
N SER A 332 -14.74 9.39 2.54
CA SER A 332 -14.05 9.35 3.82
C SER A 332 -14.78 8.49 4.86
N GLY A 333 -14.06 7.52 5.44
CA GLY A 333 -14.58 6.62 6.47
C GLY A 333 -15.53 5.51 6.00
N ARG A 334 -15.85 5.41 4.69
CA ARG A 334 -16.83 4.41 4.19
C ARG A 334 -16.27 2.99 4.10
N VAL A 335 -14.97 2.83 3.96
CA VAL A 335 -14.31 1.51 3.95
C VAL A 335 -13.55 1.35 5.25
N HIS A 336 -14.03 0.46 6.12
CA HIS A 336 -13.37 0.16 7.39
C HIS A 336 -12.25 -0.89 7.17
N HIS A 337 -11.13 -0.41 6.70
CA HIS A 337 -9.94 -1.20 6.40
C HIS A 337 -8.69 -0.36 6.69
N TYR A 338 -7.63 -0.99 7.15
CA TYR A 338 -6.32 -0.36 7.36
C TYR A 338 -5.33 -0.90 6.33
N VAL A 339 -4.26 -0.17 6.07
CA VAL A 339 -3.22 -0.61 5.12
C VAL A 339 -2.60 -1.96 5.54
N TRP A 340 -2.54 -2.23 6.84
CA TRP A 340 -2.06 -3.49 7.41
C TRP A 340 -3.13 -4.59 7.51
N GLY A 341 -4.39 -4.34 7.17
CA GLY A 341 -5.51 -5.31 7.22
C GLY A 341 -6.77 -4.75 7.87
N THR A 342 -7.52 -5.60 8.57
CA THR A 342 -8.87 -5.27 9.06
C THR A 342 -8.95 -4.98 10.56
N HIS A 343 -7.84 -5.02 11.29
CA HIS A 343 -7.86 -4.84 12.74
C HIS A 343 -6.93 -3.72 13.21
N PHE A 344 -7.28 -3.14 14.32
CA PHE A 344 -6.51 -2.15 15.06
C PHE A 344 -6.22 -2.67 16.49
N PRO A 345 -5.09 -2.37 17.12
CA PRO A 345 -3.94 -1.65 16.58
C PRO A 345 -3.08 -2.49 15.62
N PRO A 346 -2.21 -1.86 14.84
CA PRO A 346 -1.23 -2.59 14.04
C PRO A 346 -0.21 -3.31 14.93
N LYS A 347 0.63 -4.15 14.35
CA LYS A 347 1.77 -4.74 15.06
C LYS A 347 2.74 -3.65 15.49
N VAL A 348 3.33 -3.77 16.69
CA VAL A 348 4.38 -2.86 17.17
C VAL A 348 5.47 -2.70 16.09
N ASN A 349 5.86 -1.46 15.82
CA ASN A 349 6.83 -1.06 14.80
C ASN A 349 6.46 -1.44 13.35
N SER A 350 5.20 -1.83 13.08
CA SER A 350 4.74 -2.00 11.68
C SER A 350 4.31 -0.70 11.03
N GLU A 351 3.87 0.26 11.84
CA GLU A 351 3.42 1.59 11.44
C GLU A 351 3.88 2.62 12.46
N ASN A 352 4.15 3.85 12.02
CA ASN A 352 4.53 4.95 12.89
C ASN A 352 3.27 5.74 13.31
N LEU A 353 2.69 5.37 14.45
CA LEU A 353 1.44 5.90 15.01
C LEU A 353 1.57 6.17 16.52
N ARG A 354 2.38 7.12 16.91
CA ARG A 354 2.74 7.36 18.33
C ARG A 354 1.59 7.80 19.24
N GLU A 355 0.62 8.56 18.78
CA GLU A 355 -0.41 9.17 19.66
C GLU A 355 -1.39 8.16 20.30
N PHE A 356 -1.28 6.88 19.96
CA PHE A 356 -2.05 5.84 20.64
C PHE A 356 -1.40 5.48 21.97
N HIS A 357 -2.04 5.80 23.09
CA HIS A 357 -1.58 5.42 24.45
C HIS A 357 -1.33 3.92 24.62
N GLN A 358 -1.84 3.10 23.70
CA GLN A 358 -1.68 1.63 23.69
C GLN A 358 -0.66 1.15 22.66
N PHE A 359 -0.17 2.03 21.78
CA PHE A 359 0.75 1.70 20.72
C PHE A 359 2.02 2.53 20.88
N LYS A 360 3.11 1.87 21.27
CA LYS A 360 4.44 2.48 21.36
C LYS A 360 5.26 1.96 20.20
N ASP A 361 5.69 2.85 19.35
CA ASP A 361 6.79 2.60 18.41
C ASP A 361 8.07 3.29 18.90
N ASP A 362 9.18 3.05 18.20
CA ASP A 362 10.49 3.57 18.59
C ASP A 362 10.71 5.02 18.13
N TYR A 363 9.71 5.63 17.44
CA TYR A 363 9.84 6.93 16.80
C TYR A 363 8.89 7.96 17.42
N PRO A 364 9.43 9.01 18.06
CA PRO A 364 8.60 10.06 18.66
C PRO A 364 7.85 10.93 17.65
N HIS A 365 8.31 10.98 16.39
CA HIS A 365 7.74 11.76 15.29
C HIS A 365 7.84 10.98 13.99
N THR A 366 8.43 11.58 12.93
CA THR A 366 8.74 10.86 11.70
C THR A 366 9.81 9.80 11.94
N SER A 367 9.80 8.80 11.10
CA SER A 367 10.80 7.74 11.03
C SER A 367 11.39 7.67 9.62
N PRO A 368 12.57 7.07 9.43
CA PRO A 368 13.06 6.76 8.09
C PRO A 368 11.98 6.06 7.27
N VAL A 369 11.78 6.47 6.02
CA VAL A 369 10.66 6.04 5.17
C VAL A 369 10.54 4.53 4.93
N THR A 370 11.55 3.75 5.30
CA THR A 370 11.55 2.27 5.22
C THR A 370 11.62 1.61 6.60
N ALA A 371 11.46 2.36 7.68
CA ALA A 371 11.55 1.81 9.04
C ALA A 371 10.37 0.91 9.41
N THR A 372 9.23 1.08 8.75
CA THR A 372 8.03 0.29 8.95
C THR A 372 7.90 -0.85 7.94
N SER A 373 6.89 -1.68 8.07
CA SER A 373 6.64 -2.79 7.15
C SER A 373 6.02 -2.30 5.84
N ALA A 374 6.47 -2.86 4.72
CA ALA A 374 5.81 -2.63 3.44
C ALA A 374 4.44 -3.31 3.38
N ASN A 375 3.48 -2.67 2.71
CA ASN A 375 2.17 -3.28 2.45
C ASN A 375 2.26 -4.39 1.39
N LEU A 376 1.10 -4.95 1.00
CA LEU A 376 0.98 -6.02 -0.01
C LEU A 376 1.63 -5.65 -1.37
N PHE A 377 1.73 -4.36 -1.69
CA PHE A 377 2.29 -3.88 -2.96
C PHE A 377 3.75 -3.41 -2.84
N GLY A 378 4.35 -3.52 -1.66
CA GLY A 378 5.73 -3.10 -1.41
C GLY A 378 5.89 -1.62 -1.13
N LEU A 379 4.82 -0.96 -0.70
CA LEU A 379 4.82 0.46 -0.37
C LEU A 379 4.89 0.64 1.15
N TYR A 380 5.69 1.59 1.59
CA TYR A 380 5.94 1.91 2.99
C TYR A 380 5.19 3.18 3.40
N GLY A 381 4.92 3.39 4.67
CA GLY A 381 4.46 4.65 5.24
C GLY A 381 3.01 5.07 4.94
N LEU A 382 2.22 4.27 4.21
CA LEU A 382 0.86 4.66 3.80
C LEU A 382 -0.14 4.85 4.96
N ALA A 383 0.11 4.23 6.10
CA ALA A 383 -0.84 4.27 7.21
C ALA A 383 -0.35 5.07 8.40
N GLY A 384 0.92 5.43 8.40
CA GLY A 384 1.58 6.15 9.49
C GLY A 384 2.62 7.11 8.95
N ASN A 385 3.61 7.46 9.75
CA ASN A 385 4.70 8.37 9.45
C ASN A 385 4.20 9.78 9.14
N VAL A 386 3.78 10.08 7.90
CA VAL A 386 3.16 11.35 7.53
C VAL A 386 1.88 11.16 6.73
N GLN A 387 0.93 12.06 6.87
CA GLN A 387 -0.19 12.17 5.95
C GLN A 387 0.32 12.69 4.59
N GLU A 388 -0.29 12.24 3.50
CA GLU A 388 0.20 12.48 2.15
C GLU A 388 -0.73 13.39 1.35
N LEU A 389 -0.16 14.47 0.79
CA LEU A 389 -0.85 15.39 -0.13
C LEU A 389 -1.17 14.68 -1.44
N CYS A 390 -2.42 14.82 -1.91
CA CYS A 390 -2.88 14.31 -3.20
C CYS A 390 -3.21 15.45 -4.18
N GLU A 391 -3.28 15.09 -5.47
CA GLU A 391 -3.57 16.05 -6.57
C GLU A 391 -4.97 16.62 -6.49
N ASP A 392 -5.96 15.77 -6.15
CA ASP A 392 -7.38 16.11 -6.27
C ASP A 392 -7.85 17.15 -5.25
N PRO A 393 -8.89 17.93 -5.58
CA PRO A 393 -9.67 18.66 -4.60
C PRO A 393 -10.50 17.68 -3.75
N LEU A 394 -10.84 18.08 -2.51
CA LEU A 394 -11.66 17.26 -1.60
C LEU A 394 -13.07 17.00 -2.13
N ALA A 395 -13.60 17.93 -2.90
CA ALA A 395 -14.85 17.83 -3.65
C ALA A 395 -14.75 18.72 -4.90
N GLU A 396 -15.68 18.55 -5.84
CA GLU A 396 -15.75 19.40 -7.02
C GLU A 396 -15.87 20.88 -6.62
N GLY A 397 -15.05 21.74 -7.23
CA GLY A 397 -14.97 23.17 -6.91
C GLY A 397 -14.38 23.49 -5.54
N SER A 398 -13.96 22.50 -4.74
CA SER A 398 -13.34 22.73 -3.44
C SER A 398 -11.96 23.38 -3.58
N PHE A 399 -11.72 24.39 -2.74
CA PHE A 399 -10.39 24.96 -2.57
C PHE A 399 -9.41 24.01 -1.84
N PHE A 400 -9.95 23.13 -1.01
CA PHE A 400 -9.14 22.21 -0.21
C PHE A 400 -8.63 21.05 -1.05
N LYS A 401 -7.35 20.73 -0.92
CA LYS A 401 -6.70 19.56 -1.50
C LYS A 401 -6.80 18.34 -0.58
N VAL A 402 -6.95 17.17 -1.18
CA VAL A 402 -7.05 15.91 -0.44
C VAL A 402 -5.73 15.61 0.27
N VAL A 403 -5.85 15.16 1.50
CA VAL A 403 -4.77 14.58 2.31
C VAL A 403 -5.18 13.18 2.72
N ARG A 404 -4.32 12.20 2.54
CA ARG A 404 -4.58 10.77 2.76
C ARG A 404 -3.65 10.17 3.79
N GLY A 405 -4.04 8.99 4.25
CA GLY A 405 -3.26 8.19 5.18
C GLY A 405 -3.26 8.70 6.60
N GLY A 406 -2.56 7.96 7.44
CA GLY A 406 -2.21 8.39 8.79
C GLY A 406 -0.84 9.06 8.82
N GLY A 407 -0.58 9.80 9.88
CA GLY A 407 0.74 10.31 10.23
C GLY A 407 1.04 9.99 11.69
N TRP A 408 2.24 10.27 12.15
CA TRP A 408 2.68 9.99 13.52
C TRP A 408 1.77 10.60 14.62
N ARG A 409 0.87 11.55 14.27
CA ARG A 409 -0.13 12.18 15.16
C ARG A 409 -1.55 11.67 14.95
N THR A 410 -1.77 10.71 14.06
CA THR A 410 -3.12 10.30 13.67
C THR A 410 -3.76 9.41 14.72
N ARG A 411 -5.05 9.65 15.02
CA ARG A 411 -5.85 8.82 15.92
C ARG A 411 -6.55 7.69 15.16
N GLU A 412 -6.93 6.61 15.88
CA GLU A 412 -7.59 5.42 15.32
C GLU A 412 -8.67 5.72 14.27
N LEU A 413 -9.60 6.61 14.57
CA LEU A 413 -10.70 6.98 13.67
C LEU A 413 -10.23 7.52 12.31
N HIS A 414 -9.03 8.06 12.24
CA HIS A 414 -8.43 8.65 11.04
C HIS A 414 -7.32 7.78 10.43
N ALA A 415 -7.02 6.63 11.02
CA ALA A 415 -6.01 5.70 10.53
C ALA A 415 -6.56 4.73 9.47
N THR A 416 -7.87 4.74 9.20
CA THR A 416 -8.45 3.89 8.15
C THR A 416 -7.96 4.30 6.77
N SER A 417 -7.76 3.32 5.89
CA SER A 417 -7.30 3.57 4.52
C SER A 417 -8.25 4.47 3.72
N SER A 418 -9.53 4.55 4.11
CA SER A 418 -10.51 5.42 3.46
C SER A 418 -10.63 6.82 4.07
N SER A 419 -9.85 7.15 5.10
CA SER A 419 -9.84 8.50 5.68
C SER A 419 -9.31 9.53 4.68
N ARG A 420 -9.98 10.68 4.65
CA ARG A 420 -9.57 11.86 3.90
C ARG A 420 -9.71 13.10 4.75
N ALA A 421 -8.76 14.01 4.58
CA ALA A 421 -8.83 15.36 5.12
C ALA A 421 -8.62 16.37 3.99
N GLY A 422 -9.01 17.62 4.24
CA GLY A 422 -8.78 18.73 3.31
C GLY A 422 -7.75 19.70 3.87
N LEU A 423 -6.82 20.15 3.02
CA LEU A 423 -5.81 21.15 3.38
C LEU A 423 -5.78 22.27 2.33
N PRO A 424 -5.77 23.57 2.74
CA PRO A 424 -5.51 24.66 1.81
C PRO A 424 -4.18 24.50 1.07
N PRO A 425 -4.09 24.80 -0.24
CA PRO A 425 -2.90 24.51 -1.06
C PRO A 425 -1.61 25.21 -0.61
N PHE A 426 -1.71 26.25 0.20
CA PHE A 426 -0.58 27.01 0.74
C PHE A 426 -0.23 26.65 2.18
N GLN A 427 -1.09 25.87 2.84
CA GLN A 427 -0.87 25.51 4.24
C GLN A 427 0.21 24.43 4.36
N ARG A 428 1.04 24.55 5.39
CA ARG A 428 2.09 23.61 5.77
C ARG A 428 1.75 22.97 7.11
N ASN A 429 2.18 21.74 7.31
CA ASN A 429 1.97 21.01 8.56
C ASN A 429 3.12 20.04 8.81
N ILE A 430 3.53 19.93 10.06
CA ILE A 430 4.65 19.10 10.53
C ILE A 430 4.39 17.57 10.48
N SER A 431 3.15 17.18 10.25
CA SER A 431 2.76 15.77 10.11
C SER A 431 2.28 15.45 8.68
N ILE A 432 2.50 16.36 7.73
CA ILE A 432 2.08 16.21 6.35
C ILE A 432 3.29 16.31 5.42
N GLY A 433 3.45 15.30 4.60
CA GLY A 433 4.41 15.18 3.52
C GLY A 433 3.72 14.81 2.21
N PHE A 434 4.43 14.12 1.33
CA PHE A 434 3.85 13.68 0.06
C PHE A 434 4.61 12.51 -0.56
N ARG A 435 3.92 11.78 -1.40
CA ARG A 435 4.42 10.72 -2.27
C ARG A 435 4.14 11.08 -3.71
N ILE A 436 4.96 10.60 -4.65
CA ILE A 436 4.83 10.93 -6.07
C ILE A 436 4.50 9.70 -6.93
N ALA A 437 3.82 9.97 -8.02
CA ALA A 437 3.59 9.04 -9.10
C ALA A 437 4.52 9.36 -10.28
N LEU A 438 4.94 8.32 -11.00
CA LEU A 438 5.61 8.41 -12.28
C LEU A 438 4.63 7.95 -13.36
N GLU A 439 4.31 8.81 -14.31
CA GLU A 439 3.50 8.40 -15.46
C GLU A 439 4.24 7.31 -16.22
N SER A 440 3.54 6.20 -16.47
CA SER A 440 4.06 5.21 -17.40
C SER A 440 4.05 5.84 -18.80
N GLU A 441 5.16 5.75 -19.51
CA GLU A 441 5.21 6.08 -20.94
C GLU A 441 4.28 5.09 -21.70
N ILE A 442 2.97 5.35 -21.66
CA ILE A 442 2.05 4.74 -22.60
C ILE A 442 2.31 5.52 -23.88
N ALA A 443 2.94 4.87 -24.86
CA ALA A 443 2.98 5.41 -26.21
C ALA A 443 1.55 5.79 -26.59
N GLN A 444 1.33 7.12 -26.72
CA GLN A 444 0.12 7.70 -27.28
C GLN A 444 -0.08 7.18 -28.70
#